data_6bfa40e76a5dcbb47697dc9f3bf71dc6
#
_entry.id   6bfa40e76a5dcbb47697dc9f3bf71dc6
#
_cell.length_a   1.000
_cell.length_b   1.000
_cell.length_c   1.000
_cell.angle_alpha   90.00
_cell.angle_beta   90.00
_cell.angle_gamma   90.00
#
_symmetry.space_group_name_H-M   'P 1'
#
loop_
_entity.id
_entity.type
_entity.pdbx_description
1 polymer ?
#
loop_
_entity_poly.entity_id
_entity_poly.type
_entity_poly.pdbx_seq_one_letter_code
_entity_poly.pdbx_strand_id
1 'polypeptide(L)'
;MILNLDKWSGESVAAIDAQGNSLTYGGLRDFAETAVCLMPARTLFFLLVENNVGGIAWTIGNLCAGNVPLILNAHLDEQLYKSLYELYLPPFVCVPETMVDKFPFEKVATLEGYTLMKTGNEACPMNEELSHLLPTSGSTGSPKLVRHKYDNIEAAALNISTFFELTEKDRPLMVLPLYYTMGLSMVFSHFYVGATVLITNQSMTDRGFWQFIKEQRATSFTGVPYSFEILNLMRFFRMDLPDLTLLTQGGGRMPKELNLKFAEYCRDNGKQWIATYGQSECTARMAWLPPKWATEKVGSIGIAVPNAELSLIDMDGQPITTPNTEGEMCYRGKNVTMGYARSREDLLLGDERNGFIRTGDLAYFDEDGCYYIVGRMGRFLKLFGMRVGLDECERIIKGKLQIECACMGTDEKMLVYLTDEKYKEQAKDELVSRLKLVASSFEVRIISEIPKNEAGKTLYAKLENK
;
A
#
# COMPACT_ATOMS: atom_id res chain seq x y z
N MET A 1 15.89 7.57 19.00
CA MET A 1 14.52 7.63 18.43
C MET A 1 14.45 6.71 17.22
N ILE A 2 13.26 6.22 16.88
CA ILE A 2 13.03 5.48 15.63
C ILE A 2 13.42 6.34 14.42
N LEU A 3 13.74 5.71 13.30
CA LEU A 3 14.05 6.36 12.01
C LEU A 3 15.20 7.39 12.09
N ASN A 4 16.12 7.22 13.02
CA ASN A 4 17.26 8.14 13.23
C ASN A 4 16.86 9.62 13.45
N LEU A 5 15.64 9.91 13.89
CA LEU A 5 15.13 11.28 13.99
C LEU A 5 15.97 12.19 14.92
N ASP A 6 16.68 11.60 15.86
CA ASP A 6 17.61 12.30 16.76
C ASP A 6 18.95 12.70 16.11
N LYS A 7 19.28 12.13 14.94
CA LYS A 7 20.50 12.45 14.20
C LYS A 7 20.41 13.71 13.36
N TRP A 8 19.20 14.12 12.98
CA TRP A 8 19.00 15.23 12.07
C TRP A 8 18.91 16.57 12.81
N SER A 9 19.40 17.65 12.17
CA SER A 9 19.29 18.99 12.74
C SER A 9 17.84 19.35 13.05
N GLY A 10 17.60 19.95 14.21
CA GLY A 10 16.27 20.38 14.61
C GLY A 10 15.64 21.41 13.68
N GLU A 11 16.47 22.20 12.98
CA GLU A 11 16.01 23.21 12.04
C GLU A 11 15.71 22.66 10.64
N SER A 12 16.19 21.43 10.33
CA SER A 12 15.91 20.79 9.04
C SER A 12 14.42 20.47 8.91
N VAL A 13 13.86 20.76 7.74
CA VAL A 13 12.45 20.50 7.43
C VAL A 13 12.24 19.02 7.18
N ALA A 14 11.33 18.40 7.93
CA ALA A 14 10.94 17.00 7.79
C ALA A 14 9.78 16.82 6.80
N ALA A 15 8.79 17.72 6.84
CA ALA A 15 7.63 17.65 5.95
C ALA A 15 7.10 19.04 5.57
N ILE A 16 6.52 19.13 4.37
CA ILE A 16 5.79 20.32 3.88
C ILE A 16 4.51 19.83 3.22
N ASP A 17 3.37 20.48 3.51
CA ASP A 17 2.12 20.19 2.79
C ASP A 17 1.77 21.27 1.75
N ALA A 18 0.82 20.94 0.89
CA ALA A 18 0.37 21.85 -0.16
C ALA A 18 -0.42 23.08 0.35
N GLN A 19 -0.75 23.13 1.64
CA GLN A 19 -1.34 24.29 2.32
C GLN A 19 -0.26 25.29 2.81
N GLY A 20 1.01 24.90 2.74
CA GLY A 20 2.15 25.69 3.18
C GLY A 20 2.55 25.46 4.65
N ASN A 21 1.92 24.50 5.32
CA ASN A 21 2.38 24.09 6.64
C ASN A 21 3.69 23.30 6.52
N SER A 22 4.56 23.43 7.52
CA SER A 22 5.83 22.73 7.58
C SER A 22 6.11 22.20 8.98
N LEU A 23 6.78 21.06 9.04
CA LEU A 23 7.23 20.41 10.26
C LEU A 23 8.74 20.22 10.16
N THR A 24 9.47 20.65 11.18
CA THR A 24 10.92 20.38 11.26
C THR A 24 11.18 19.09 12.04
N TYR A 25 12.40 18.55 11.92
CA TYR A 25 12.81 17.40 12.74
C TYR A 25 12.82 17.74 14.24
N GLY A 26 13.14 19.00 14.60
CA GLY A 26 13.00 19.51 15.98
C GLY A 26 11.53 19.50 16.43
N GLY A 27 10.66 20.10 15.65
CA GLY A 27 9.21 20.14 15.94
C GLY A 27 8.59 18.74 16.06
N LEU A 28 9.06 17.78 15.28
CA LEU A 28 8.61 16.38 15.41
C LEU A 28 9.05 15.72 16.73
N ARG A 29 10.28 16.03 17.21
CA ARG A 29 10.76 15.57 18.51
C ARG A 29 9.97 16.22 19.66
N ASP A 30 9.76 17.53 19.59
CA ASP A 30 8.97 18.28 20.59
C ASP A 30 7.52 17.76 20.64
N PHE A 31 6.95 17.44 19.47
CA PHE A 31 5.64 16.79 19.41
C PHE A 31 5.65 15.41 20.11
N ALA A 32 6.69 14.59 19.88
CA ALA A 32 6.80 13.28 20.51
C ALA A 32 6.89 13.39 22.05
N GLU A 33 7.66 14.35 22.57
CA GLU A 33 7.73 14.65 24.02
C GLU A 33 6.37 15.09 24.57
N THR A 34 5.64 15.91 23.82
CA THR A 34 4.29 16.32 24.20
C THR A 34 3.32 15.13 24.19
N ALA A 35 3.40 14.28 23.17
CA ALA A 35 2.51 13.11 23.04
C ALA A 35 2.64 12.11 24.19
N VAL A 36 3.83 11.98 24.81
CA VAL A 36 4.03 11.15 26.01
C VAL A 36 3.15 11.63 27.17
N CYS A 37 2.89 12.93 27.26
CA CYS A 37 2.09 13.52 28.35
C CYS A 37 0.58 13.48 28.12
N LEU A 38 0.13 13.25 26.88
CA LEU A 38 -1.29 13.31 26.52
C LEU A 38 -2.07 12.04 26.85
N MET A 39 -1.38 10.90 26.85
CA MET A 39 -1.96 9.58 27.06
C MET A 39 -1.06 8.74 27.96
N PRO A 40 -1.63 7.79 28.75
CA PRO A 40 -0.80 6.80 29.43
C PRO A 40 0.13 6.07 28.45
N ALA A 41 1.30 5.67 28.92
CA ALA A 41 2.26 4.93 28.10
C ALA A 41 1.65 3.66 27.47
N ARG A 42 2.00 3.37 26.23
CA ARG A 42 1.53 2.19 25.50
C ARG A 42 0.01 2.14 25.33
N THR A 43 -0.61 3.29 25.00
CA THR A 43 -2.05 3.36 24.78
C THR A 43 -2.41 3.08 23.33
N LEU A 44 -3.39 2.18 23.09
CA LEU A 44 -4.08 2.07 21.80
C LEU A 44 -4.94 3.31 21.60
N PHE A 45 -4.84 3.94 20.44
CA PHE A 45 -5.78 4.99 20.05
C PHE A 45 -6.10 4.91 18.55
N PHE A 46 -7.29 5.34 18.16
CA PHE A 46 -7.64 5.47 16.76
C PHE A 46 -7.16 6.82 16.27
N LEU A 47 -6.39 6.79 15.20
CA LEU A 47 -5.85 7.98 14.55
C LEU A 47 -6.44 8.09 13.14
N LEU A 48 -7.41 8.98 12.97
CA LEU A 48 -8.04 9.27 11.69
C LEU A 48 -7.21 10.34 10.98
N VAL A 49 -6.48 9.97 9.93
CA VAL A 49 -5.52 10.86 9.27
C VAL A 49 -5.95 11.31 7.89
N GLU A 50 -5.53 12.50 7.54
CA GLU A 50 -5.44 13.06 6.20
C GLU A 50 -3.98 13.18 5.77
N ASN A 51 -3.74 13.37 4.47
CA ASN A 51 -2.40 13.62 3.94
C ASN A 51 -2.00 15.09 4.16
N ASN A 52 -1.57 15.43 5.36
CA ASN A 52 -1.08 16.74 5.77
C ASN A 52 0.02 16.61 6.83
N VAL A 53 0.67 17.72 7.15
CA VAL A 53 1.75 17.78 8.14
C VAL A 53 1.28 17.30 9.51
N GLY A 54 0.07 17.68 9.95
CA GLY A 54 -0.48 17.24 11.22
C GLY A 54 -0.65 15.71 11.30
N GLY A 55 -1.12 15.07 10.22
CA GLY A 55 -1.22 13.62 10.13
C GLY A 55 0.14 12.91 10.27
N ILE A 56 1.21 13.50 9.70
CA ILE A 56 2.59 13.00 9.89
C ILE A 56 3.02 13.18 11.35
N ALA A 57 2.81 14.37 11.95
CA ALA A 57 3.19 14.66 13.33
C ALA A 57 2.52 13.70 14.32
N TRP A 58 1.20 13.49 14.18
CA TRP A 58 0.46 12.55 15.02
C TRP A 58 0.86 11.10 14.83
N THR A 59 1.15 10.68 13.58
CA THR A 59 1.59 9.31 13.30
C THR A 59 2.98 9.06 13.85
N ILE A 60 3.97 9.82 13.41
CA ILE A 60 5.38 9.57 13.74
C ILE A 60 5.69 9.96 15.19
N GLY A 61 5.16 11.09 15.67
CA GLY A 61 5.38 11.53 17.05
C GLY A 61 4.84 10.53 18.08
N ASN A 62 3.66 9.94 17.84
CA ASN A 62 3.14 8.90 18.72
C ASN A 62 3.88 7.57 18.63
N LEU A 63 4.41 7.20 17.48
CA LEU A 63 5.33 6.05 17.36
C LEU A 63 6.60 6.31 18.20
N CYS A 64 7.15 7.51 18.16
CA CYS A 64 8.29 7.90 19.00
C CYS A 64 7.95 7.94 20.49
N ALA A 65 6.74 8.34 20.84
CA ALA A 65 6.23 8.36 22.23
C ALA A 65 5.91 6.95 22.78
N GLY A 66 5.95 5.91 21.95
CA GLY A 66 5.65 4.55 22.33
C GLY A 66 4.16 4.22 22.38
N ASN A 67 3.28 5.11 21.91
CA ASN A 67 1.85 4.86 21.76
C ASN A 67 1.57 4.01 20.52
N VAL A 68 0.41 3.35 20.49
CA VAL A 68 0.03 2.40 19.45
C VAL A 68 -1.15 2.93 18.64
N PRO A 69 -0.93 3.69 17.55
CA PRO A 69 -2.00 4.12 16.67
C PRO A 69 -2.57 2.98 15.83
N LEU A 70 -3.89 2.87 15.77
CA LEU A 70 -4.59 2.30 14.64
C LEU A 70 -4.83 3.43 13.64
N ILE A 71 -4.09 3.39 12.52
CA ILE A 71 -4.08 4.48 11.54
C ILE A 71 -5.20 4.23 10.51
N LEU A 72 -6.14 5.16 10.44
CA LEU A 72 -7.36 5.05 9.64
C LEU A 72 -7.53 6.27 8.73
N ASN A 73 -8.28 6.09 7.64
CA ASN A 73 -8.74 7.20 6.81
C ASN A 73 -9.67 8.12 7.61
N ALA A 74 -9.45 9.43 7.58
CA ALA A 74 -10.35 10.41 8.20
C ALA A 74 -11.79 10.32 7.63
N HIS A 75 -11.92 9.91 6.36
CA HIS A 75 -13.20 9.72 5.67
C HIS A 75 -13.63 8.25 5.59
N LEU A 76 -13.19 7.42 6.56
CA LEU A 76 -13.58 6.03 6.64
C LEU A 76 -15.11 5.87 6.69
N ASP A 77 -15.62 4.83 6.05
CA ASP A 77 -17.03 4.46 6.13
C ASP A 77 -17.50 4.34 7.59
N GLU A 78 -18.64 4.96 7.92
CA GLU A 78 -19.14 5.04 9.30
C GLU A 78 -19.43 3.66 9.90
N GLN A 79 -19.94 2.72 9.10
CA GLN A 79 -20.23 1.37 9.58
C GLN A 79 -18.95 0.60 9.88
N LEU A 80 -17.91 0.77 9.04
CA LEU A 80 -16.60 0.18 9.27
C LEU A 80 -15.93 0.80 10.50
N TYR A 81 -16.01 2.14 10.67
CA TYR A 81 -15.52 2.80 11.88
C TYR A 81 -16.19 2.22 13.14
N LYS A 82 -17.52 2.12 13.13
CA LYS A 82 -18.30 1.59 14.25
C LYS A 82 -17.90 0.14 14.58
N SER A 83 -17.76 -0.71 13.56
CA SER A 83 -17.35 -2.10 13.73
C SER A 83 -15.95 -2.20 14.35
N LEU A 84 -14.99 -1.37 13.92
CA LEU A 84 -13.65 -1.32 14.51
C LEU A 84 -13.69 -0.79 15.93
N TYR A 85 -14.48 0.26 16.18
CA TYR A 85 -14.61 0.86 17.52
C TYR A 85 -15.19 -0.11 18.54
N GLU A 86 -16.25 -0.84 18.19
CA GLU A 86 -16.87 -1.87 19.04
C GLU A 86 -15.94 -3.05 19.31
N LEU A 87 -15.10 -3.40 18.33
CA LEU A 87 -14.19 -4.55 18.42
C LEU A 87 -12.94 -4.24 19.26
N TYR A 88 -12.38 -3.03 19.13
CA TYR A 88 -11.10 -2.69 19.76
C TYR A 88 -11.21 -1.77 20.97
N LEU A 89 -12.34 -1.10 21.17
CA LEU A 89 -12.67 -0.22 22.31
C LEU A 89 -11.50 0.72 22.68
N PRO A 90 -11.05 1.61 21.77
CA PRO A 90 -9.90 2.45 22.02
C PRO A 90 -10.18 3.44 23.16
N PRO A 91 -9.24 3.64 24.11
CA PRO A 91 -9.37 4.67 25.15
C PRO A 91 -9.38 6.10 24.61
N PHE A 92 -8.75 6.31 23.45
CA PHE A 92 -8.67 7.61 22.81
C PHE A 92 -8.93 7.52 21.30
N VAL A 93 -9.43 8.62 20.75
CA VAL A 93 -9.61 8.85 19.32
C VAL A 93 -9.02 10.20 18.97
N CYS A 94 -8.22 10.27 17.91
CA CYS A 94 -7.65 11.51 17.39
C CYS A 94 -8.15 11.74 15.96
N VAL A 95 -8.70 12.92 15.71
CA VAL A 95 -9.32 13.25 14.42
C VAL A 95 -8.90 14.65 13.96
N PRO A 96 -8.95 14.97 12.66
CA PRO A 96 -8.84 16.34 12.20
C PRO A 96 -9.81 17.27 12.95
N GLU A 97 -9.36 18.48 13.30
CA GLU A 97 -10.15 19.44 14.08
C GLU A 97 -11.51 19.75 13.41
N THR A 98 -11.56 19.72 12.08
CA THR A 98 -12.78 19.91 11.29
C THR A 98 -13.83 18.81 11.48
N MET A 99 -13.46 17.70 12.09
CA MET A 99 -14.36 16.53 12.26
C MET A 99 -14.79 16.32 13.72
N VAL A 100 -14.30 17.12 14.65
CA VAL A 100 -14.51 16.93 16.10
C VAL A 100 -15.98 16.81 16.47
N ASP A 101 -16.86 17.62 15.87
CA ASP A 101 -18.29 17.65 16.18
C ASP A 101 -19.06 16.36 15.80
N LYS A 102 -18.43 15.47 15.03
CA LYS A 102 -18.97 14.14 14.71
C LYS A 102 -18.78 13.12 15.84
N PHE A 103 -17.96 13.43 16.83
CA PHE A 103 -17.57 12.50 17.89
C PHE A 103 -18.01 13.01 19.26
N PRO A 104 -18.85 12.25 19.99
CA PRO A 104 -19.39 12.68 21.29
C PRO A 104 -18.43 12.38 22.45
N PHE A 105 -17.12 12.69 22.27
CA PHE A 105 -16.09 12.37 23.26
C PHE A 105 -15.50 13.64 23.91
N GLU A 106 -14.91 13.47 25.08
CA GLU A 106 -14.26 14.55 25.83
C GLU A 106 -12.96 14.97 25.15
N LYS A 107 -12.83 16.26 24.81
CA LYS A 107 -11.60 16.82 24.23
C LYS A 107 -10.48 16.86 25.26
N VAL A 108 -9.30 16.34 24.89
CA VAL A 108 -8.09 16.34 25.73
C VAL A 108 -7.12 17.44 25.31
N ALA A 109 -6.78 17.47 24.01
CA ALA A 109 -5.85 18.44 23.45
C ALA A 109 -6.09 18.63 21.96
N THR A 110 -5.75 19.81 21.44
CA THR A 110 -5.71 20.09 20.00
C THR A 110 -4.29 20.52 19.63
N LEU A 111 -3.64 19.77 18.74
CA LEU A 111 -2.27 20.00 18.27
C LEU A 111 -2.20 19.71 16.77
N GLU A 112 -1.45 20.51 16.02
CA GLU A 112 -1.17 20.31 14.59
C GLU A 112 -2.45 20.06 13.75
N GLY A 113 -3.56 20.78 14.09
CA GLY A 113 -4.85 20.67 13.39
C GLY A 113 -5.63 19.38 13.68
N TYR A 114 -5.26 18.63 14.72
CA TYR A 114 -5.97 17.43 15.19
C TYR A 114 -6.36 17.54 16.64
N THR A 115 -7.48 16.96 16.99
CA THR A 115 -7.99 16.91 18.37
C THR A 115 -7.99 15.49 18.89
N LEU A 116 -7.26 15.27 19.99
CA LEU A 116 -7.30 14.05 20.78
C LEU A 116 -8.51 14.10 21.73
N MET A 117 -9.26 13.02 21.78
CA MET A 117 -10.46 12.90 22.60
C MET A 117 -10.42 11.60 23.40
N LYS A 118 -10.96 11.62 24.63
CA LYS A 118 -11.08 10.48 25.51
C LYS A 118 -12.45 9.83 25.36
N THR A 119 -12.49 8.52 25.11
CA THR A 119 -13.74 7.79 24.85
C THR A 119 -14.45 7.29 26.11
N GLY A 120 -13.73 7.12 27.20
CA GLY A 120 -14.22 6.48 28.43
C GLY A 120 -13.95 4.97 28.49
N ASN A 121 -13.44 4.35 27.43
CA ASN A 121 -13.01 2.96 27.46
C ASN A 121 -11.70 2.78 28.25
N GLU A 122 -11.53 1.63 28.88
CA GLU A 122 -10.30 1.29 29.59
C GLU A 122 -9.18 0.91 28.64
N ALA A 123 -7.93 1.15 29.04
CA ALA A 123 -6.76 0.67 28.32
C ALA A 123 -6.70 -0.87 28.33
N CYS A 124 -6.13 -1.45 27.28
CA CYS A 124 -5.88 -2.88 27.21
C CYS A 124 -4.38 -3.16 27.21
N PRO A 125 -3.97 -4.29 27.77
CA PRO A 125 -2.59 -4.73 27.65
C PRO A 125 -2.27 -5.09 26.19
N MET A 126 -1.04 -4.80 25.78
CA MET A 126 -0.56 -5.06 24.42
C MET A 126 0.87 -5.60 24.45
N ASN A 127 1.23 -6.33 23.42
CA ASN A 127 2.59 -6.81 23.23
C ASN A 127 3.57 -5.61 23.20
N GLU A 128 4.72 -5.73 23.88
CA GLU A 128 5.71 -4.66 24.03
C GLU A 128 6.34 -4.22 22.69
N GLU A 129 6.45 -5.14 21.72
CA GLU A 129 7.01 -4.85 20.39
C GLU A 129 6.00 -4.17 19.44
N LEU A 130 4.70 -4.22 19.75
CA LEU A 130 3.65 -3.68 18.89
C LEU A 130 3.81 -2.17 18.71
N SER A 131 4.02 -1.70 17.48
CA SER A 131 4.22 -0.29 17.17
C SER A 131 2.94 0.39 16.66
N HIS A 132 2.28 -0.21 15.69
CA HIS A 132 1.04 0.33 15.11
C HIS A 132 0.21 -0.75 14.43
N LEU A 133 -1.01 -0.39 14.09
CA LEU A 133 -1.97 -1.24 13.41
C LEU A 133 -2.43 -0.58 12.10
N LEU A 134 -2.56 -1.40 11.07
CA LEU A 134 -3.16 -0.98 9.80
C LEU A 134 -4.26 -1.96 9.38
N PRO A 135 -5.40 -1.48 8.87
CA PRO A 135 -6.41 -2.37 8.30
C PRO A 135 -5.90 -2.98 6.99
N THR A 136 -6.27 -4.22 6.72
CA THR A 136 -6.04 -4.81 5.39
C THR A 136 -7.20 -4.48 4.47
N SER A 137 -6.91 -4.30 3.18
CA SER A 137 -7.92 -4.19 2.12
C SER A 137 -8.60 -5.53 1.80
N GLY A 138 -8.66 -6.46 2.76
CA GLY A 138 -9.09 -7.84 2.54
C GLY A 138 -10.54 -7.98 2.10
N SER A 139 -10.76 -8.92 1.17
CA SER A 139 -12.04 -9.31 0.59
C SER A 139 -12.97 -10.10 1.53
N THR A 140 -12.59 -10.30 2.78
CA THR A 140 -13.35 -11.09 3.75
C THR A 140 -13.93 -10.17 4.81
N GLY A 141 -15.18 -9.89 4.73
CA GLY A 141 -16.10 -9.09 5.56
C GLY A 141 -15.85 -8.79 7.05
N SER A 142 -14.77 -9.29 7.66
CA SER A 142 -14.36 -8.97 9.02
C SER A 142 -13.06 -8.15 9.00
N PRO A 143 -13.02 -6.97 9.62
CA PRO A 143 -11.84 -6.12 9.64
C PRO A 143 -10.74 -6.78 10.48
N LYS A 144 -9.71 -7.33 9.82
CA LYS A 144 -8.50 -7.77 10.47
C LYS A 144 -7.42 -6.70 10.34
N LEU A 145 -6.69 -6.45 11.41
CA LEU A 145 -5.60 -5.48 11.45
C LEU A 145 -4.25 -6.20 11.34
N VAL A 146 -3.34 -5.62 10.61
CA VAL A 146 -1.94 -6.07 10.61
C VAL A 146 -1.24 -5.46 11.82
N ARG A 147 -0.57 -6.30 12.62
CA ARG A 147 0.21 -5.93 13.79
C ARG A 147 1.67 -5.70 13.39
N HIS A 148 2.09 -4.43 13.37
CA HIS A 148 3.46 -4.04 13.07
C HIS A 148 4.28 -3.88 14.33
N LYS A 149 5.58 -4.17 14.28
CA LYS A 149 6.53 -3.89 15.36
C LYS A 149 7.57 -2.86 14.94
N TYR A 150 8.28 -2.29 15.93
CA TYR A 150 9.29 -1.25 15.67
C TYR A 150 10.40 -1.74 14.72
N ASP A 151 10.88 -2.97 14.89
CA ASP A 151 11.87 -3.57 14.00
C ASP A 151 11.41 -3.65 12.54
N ASN A 152 10.10 -3.78 12.30
CA ASN A 152 9.56 -3.78 10.93
C ASN A 152 9.70 -2.39 10.29
N ILE A 153 9.48 -1.31 11.06
CA ILE A 153 9.61 0.07 10.59
C ILE A 153 11.06 0.34 10.19
N GLU A 154 12.01 0.03 11.09
CA GLU A 154 13.43 0.23 10.88
C GLU A 154 13.97 -0.59 9.68
N ALA A 155 13.60 -1.87 9.62
CA ALA A 155 14.00 -2.73 8.51
C ALA A 155 13.44 -2.26 7.16
N ALA A 156 12.18 -1.86 7.12
CA ALA A 156 11.57 -1.33 5.91
C ALA A 156 12.22 -0.01 5.47
N ALA A 157 12.47 0.90 6.43
CA ALA A 157 13.11 2.18 6.17
C ALA A 157 14.54 2.00 5.61
N LEU A 158 15.34 1.14 6.25
CA LEU A 158 16.69 0.81 5.80
C LEU A 158 16.69 0.18 4.40
N ASN A 159 15.84 -0.84 4.18
CA ASN A 159 15.79 -1.54 2.89
C ASN A 159 15.40 -0.58 1.76
N ILE A 160 14.33 0.20 1.97
CA ILE A 160 13.81 1.12 0.95
C ILE A 160 14.82 2.24 0.66
N SER A 161 15.40 2.85 1.69
CA SER A 161 16.42 3.90 1.49
C SER A 161 17.64 3.36 0.75
N THR A 162 18.03 2.10 0.98
CA THR A 162 19.17 1.47 0.33
C THR A 162 18.93 1.26 -1.18
N PHE A 163 17.82 0.62 -1.58
CA PHE A 163 17.64 0.31 -3.00
C PHE A 163 17.10 1.48 -3.84
N PHE A 164 16.57 2.52 -3.21
CA PHE A 164 16.27 3.80 -3.86
C PHE A 164 17.44 4.77 -3.81
N GLU A 165 18.53 4.42 -3.12
CA GLU A 165 19.72 5.27 -2.95
C GLU A 165 19.38 6.65 -2.36
N LEU A 166 18.43 6.66 -1.38
CA LEU A 166 17.91 7.90 -0.80
C LEU A 166 18.96 8.63 0.04
N THR A 167 18.86 9.95 0.03
CA THR A 167 19.70 10.87 0.79
C THR A 167 18.85 11.97 1.47
N GLU A 168 19.48 12.77 2.30
CA GLU A 168 18.83 13.95 2.92
C GLU A 168 18.40 15.04 1.92
N LYS A 169 18.87 14.94 0.67
CA LYS A 169 18.50 15.91 -0.40
C LYS A 169 17.21 15.54 -1.10
N ASP A 170 16.70 14.33 -0.86
CA ASP A 170 15.49 13.87 -1.51
C ASP A 170 14.25 14.61 -1.00
N ARG A 171 13.32 14.81 -1.91
CA ARG A 171 12.04 15.48 -1.67
C ARG A 171 10.92 14.67 -2.32
N PRO A 172 10.52 13.53 -1.70
CA PRO A 172 9.48 12.68 -2.26
C PRO A 172 8.13 13.39 -2.26
N LEU A 173 7.42 13.29 -3.38
CA LEU A 173 6.01 13.67 -3.43
C LEU A 173 5.14 12.52 -2.94
N MET A 174 4.48 12.73 -1.82
CA MET A 174 3.59 11.77 -1.21
C MET A 174 2.13 12.07 -1.58
N VAL A 175 1.59 11.25 -2.46
CA VAL A 175 0.18 11.25 -2.89
C VAL A 175 -0.58 10.03 -2.36
N LEU A 176 0.16 9.02 -1.90
CA LEU A 176 -0.44 7.83 -1.31
C LEU A 176 -0.84 8.10 0.13
N PRO A 177 -2.00 7.59 0.57
CA PRO A 177 -2.49 7.85 1.91
C PRO A 177 -1.57 7.36 3.02
N LEU A 178 -1.47 8.15 4.11
CA LEU A 178 -0.74 7.77 5.34
C LEU A 178 -1.26 6.47 5.98
N TYR A 179 -2.55 6.19 5.84
CA TYR A 179 -3.18 4.96 6.35
C TYR A 179 -2.96 3.74 5.43
N TYR A 180 -2.19 3.87 4.35
CA TYR A 180 -1.71 2.74 3.54
C TYR A 180 -0.24 2.46 3.82
N THR A 181 0.07 1.19 3.96
CA THR A 181 1.44 0.74 4.24
C THR A 181 2.46 1.32 3.25
N MET A 182 2.10 1.42 1.96
CA MET A 182 2.99 1.96 0.93
C MET A 182 3.22 3.47 1.10
N GLY A 183 2.18 4.25 1.45
CA GLY A 183 2.30 5.67 1.76
C GLY A 183 3.13 5.90 3.02
N LEU A 184 2.81 5.18 4.09
CA LEU A 184 3.53 5.27 5.36
C LEU A 184 5.01 4.90 5.22
N SER A 185 5.32 3.89 4.39
CA SER A 185 6.71 3.49 4.13
C SER A 185 7.54 4.54 3.40
N MET A 186 6.90 5.45 2.65
CA MET A 186 7.57 6.62 2.07
C MET A 186 8.03 7.58 3.17
N VAL A 187 7.19 7.84 4.17
CA VAL A 187 7.57 8.67 5.33
C VAL A 187 8.73 8.01 6.08
N PHE A 188 8.61 6.72 6.39
CA PHE A 188 9.63 5.99 7.12
C PHE A 188 11.00 6.03 6.43
N SER A 189 11.05 5.68 5.14
CA SER A 189 12.31 5.60 4.41
C SER A 189 13.00 6.95 4.22
N HIS A 190 12.23 8.01 4.00
CA HIS A 190 12.78 9.34 3.79
C HIS A 190 13.18 10.02 5.10
N PHE A 191 12.41 9.82 6.18
CA PHE A 191 12.81 10.31 7.50
C PHE A 191 14.07 9.60 8.02
N TYR A 192 14.24 8.31 7.69
CA TYR A 192 15.43 7.54 8.04
C TYR A 192 16.72 8.17 7.52
N VAL A 193 16.66 8.85 6.37
CA VAL A 193 17.82 9.54 5.74
C VAL A 193 17.79 11.07 5.91
N GLY A 194 16.85 11.64 6.64
CA GLY A 194 16.78 13.09 6.89
C GLY A 194 16.19 13.92 5.76
N ALA A 195 15.49 13.30 4.82
CA ALA A 195 14.86 13.95 3.68
C ALA A 195 13.59 14.74 4.05
N THR A 196 13.14 15.63 3.15
CA THR A 196 11.92 16.44 3.33
C THR A 196 10.74 15.84 2.57
N VAL A 197 9.75 15.27 3.25
CA VAL A 197 8.53 14.73 2.63
C VAL A 197 7.59 15.85 2.17
N LEU A 198 7.21 15.85 0.91
CA LEU A 198 6.20 16.73 0.33
C LEU A 198 4.86 15.99 0.31
N ILE A 199 3.85 16.49 1.02
CA ILE A 199 2.58 15.79 1.18
C ILE A 199 1.41 16.61 0.66
N THR A 200 0.46 15.97 -0.05
CA THR A 200 -0.69 16.66 -0.61
C THR A 200 -1.91 15.75 -0.74
N ASN A 201 -3.09 16.36 -0.59
CA ASN A 201 -4.40 15.77 -0.92
C ASN A 201 -4.93 16.26 -2.28
N GLN A 202 -4.19 17.15 -2.97
CA GLN A 202 -4.65 17.68 -4.24
C GLN A 202 -4.69 16.60 -5.31
N SER A 203 -5.69 16.67 -6.19
CA SER A 203 -5.76 15.79 -7.34
C SER A 203 -4.66 16.08 -8.34
N MET A 204 -4.13 15.04 -8.99
CA MET A 204 -3.19 15.18 -10.11
C MET A 204 -3.78 15.96 -11.29
N THR A 205 -5.10 16.13 -11.36
CA THR A 205 -5.79 16.95 -12.36
C THR A 205 -5.78 18.44 -12.02
N ASP A 206 -5.43 18.80 -10.79
CA ASP A 206 -5.46 20.18 -10.32
C ASP A 206 -4.16 20.92 -10.70
N ARG A 207 -4.30 22.18 -11.08
CA ARG A 207 -3.13 23.03 -11.39
C ARG A 207 -2.21 23.21 -10.18
N GLY A 208 -2.79 23.32 -8.98
CA GLY A 208 -2.06 23.51 -7.73
C GLY A 208 -1.12 22.35 -7.41
N PHE A 209 -1.51 21.10 -7.75
CA PHE A 209 -0.68 19.92 -7.62
C PHE A 209 0.66 20.06 -8.37
N TRP A 210 0.61 20.48 -9.65
CA TRP A 210 1.80 20.64 -10.48
C TRP A 210 2.63 21.85 -10.09
N GLN A 211 1.97 22.90 -9.59
CA GLN A 211 2.65 24.07 -9.04
C GLN A 211 3.43 23.68 -7.78
N PHE A 212 2.84 22.95 -6.87
CA PHE A 212 3.48 22.45 -5.65
C PHE A 212 4.71 21.57 -5.95
N ILE A 213 4.60 20.64 -6.91
CA ILE A 213 5.73 19.80 -7.36
C ILE A 213 6.92 20.66 -7.81
N LYS A 214 6.67 21.68 -8.63
CA LYS A 214 7.72 22.54 -9.18
C LYS A 214 8.33 23.45 -8.13
N GLU A 215 7.50 24.13 -7.35
CA GLU A 215 7.95 25.06 -6.31
C GLU A 215 8.75 24.35 -5.22
N GLN A 216 8.31 23.17 -4.83
CA GLN A 216 8.98 22.35 -3.83
C GLN A 216 10.08 21.46 -4.41
N ARG A 217 10.31 21.49 -5.73
CA ARG A 217 11.38 20.73 -6.41
C ARG A 217 11.33 19.24 -6.05
N ALA A 218 10.17 18.62 -6.22
CA ALA A 218 9.99 17.20 -5.90
C ALA A 218 10.96 16.33 -6.69
N THR A 219 11.69 15.41 -6.00
CA THR A 219 12.70 14.54 -6.61
C THR A 219 12.14 13.17 -6.99
N SER A 220 11.11 12.71 -6.31
CA SER A 220 10.52 11.40 -6.57
C SER A 220 8.99 11.40 -6.49
N PHE A 221 8.38 10.48 -7.24
CA PHE A 221 6.94 10.21 -7.24
C PHE A 221 6.71 8.71 -7.13
N THR A 222 5.93 8.31 -6.12
CA THR A 222 5.48 6.94 -5.94
C THR A 222 3.99 6.85 -6.19
N GLY A 223 3.57 5.97 -7.10
CA GLY A 223 2.16 5.78 -7.44
C GLY A 223 1.74 4.31 -7.54
N VAL A 224 0.43 4.11 -7.57
CA VAL A 224 -0.21 2.84 -7.97
C VAL A 224 -0.45 2.85 -9.48
N PRO A 225 -0.74 1.72 -10.15
CA PRO A 225 -0.99 1.70 -11.60
C PRO A 225 -1.95 2.78 -12.08
N TYR A 226 -3.05 2.99 -11.36
CA TYR A 226 -4.03 4.04 -11.67
C TYR A 226 -3.43 5.46 -11.68
N SER A 227 -2.48 5.75 -10.79
CA SER A 227 -1.78 7.04 -10.79
C SER A 227 -1.06 7.28 -12.12
N PHE A 228 -0.41 6.25 -12.66
CA PHE A 228 0.31 6.33 -13.93
C PHE A 228 -0.60 6.37 -15.15
N GLU A 229 -1.80 5.78 -15.08
CA GLU A 229 -2.84 5.96 -16.09
C GLU A 229 -3.27 7.43 -16.17
N ILE A 230 -3.52 8.08 -15.02
CA ILE A 230 -3.83 9.51 -14.95
C ILE A 230 -2.67 10.34 -15.49
N LEU A 231 -1.42 10.08 -15.07
CA LEU A 231 -0.25 10.79 -15.57
C LEU A 231 -0.13 10.69 -17.11
N ASN A 232 -0.40 9.52 -17.67
CA ASN A 232 -0.40 9.31 -19.12
C ASN A 232 -1.50 10.14 -19.81
N LEU A 233 -2.72 10.18 -19.27
CA LEU A 233 -3.82 11.00 -19.77
C LEU A 233 -3.49 12.50 -19.69
N MET A 234 -2.83 12.93 -18.63
CA MET A 234 -2.39 14.31 -18.40
C MET A 234 -1.19 14.71 -19.27
N ARG A 235 -0.73 13.85 -20.18
CA ARG A 235 0.44 14.09 -21.06
C ARG A 235 1.73 14.35 -20.29
N PHE A 236 1.94 13.65 -19.17
CA PHE A 236 3.11 13.74 -18.29
C PHE A 236 4.44 13.83 -19.05
N PHE A 237 4.60 13.05 -20.11
CA PHE A 237 5.83 13.01 -20.92
C PHE A 237 6.19 14.31 -21.64
N ARG A 238 5.31 15.32 -21.60
CA ARG A 238 5.53 16.67 -22.15
C ARG A 238 5.78 17.71 -21.07
N MET A 239 5.74 17.31 -19.80
CA MET A 239 5.91 18.24 -18.69
C MET A 239 7.39 18.46 -18.41
N ASP A 240 7.76 19.70 -18.15
CA ASP A 240 9.09 20.05 -17.68
C ASP A 240 9.16 19.91 -16.16
N LEU A 241 9.80 18.83 -15.70
CA LEU A 241 9.98 18.46 -14.30
C LEU A 241 11.43 17.97 -14.10
N PRO A 242 12.41 18.90 -14.15
CA PRO A 242 13.84 18.52 -14.13
C PRO A 242 14.28 17.89 -12.83
N ASP A 243 13.73 18.33 -11.68
CA ASP A 243 14.10 17.80 -10.37
C ASP A 243 13.53 16.40 -10.11
N LEU A 244 12.46 16.00 -10.82
CA LEU A 244 11.82 14.70 -10.66
C LEU A 244 12.64 13.61 -11.36
N THR A 245 13.51 12.93 -10.60
CA THR A 245 14.49 11.96 -11.11
C THR A 245 14.10 10.51 -10.88
N LEU A 246 13.19 10.24 -9.92
CA LEU A 246 12.78 8.88 -9.57
C LEU A 246 11.25 8.73 -9.67
N LEU A 247 10.81 7.79 -10.50
CA LEU A 247 9.41 7.35 -10.57
C LEU A 247 9.31 5.89 -10.10
N THR A 248 8.42 5.63 -9.15
CA THR A 248 8.25 4.27 -8.62
C THR A 248 6.80 3.82 -8.65
N GLN A 249 6.58 2.58 -9.03
CA GLN A 249 5.28 1.95 -9.14
C GLN A 249 5.17 0.78 -8.17
N GLY A 250 4.02 0.63 -7.51
CA GLY A 250 3.73 -0.52 -6.66
C GLY A 250 2.24 -0.67 -6.37
N GLY A 251 1.89 -1.64 -5.53
CA GLY A 251 0.53 -1.83 -5.03
C GLY A 251 -0.44 -2.49 -6.00
N GLY A 252 -0.07 -2.73 -7.24
CA GLY A 252 -0.88 -3.42 -8.25
C GLY A 252 -0.09 -3.74 -9.52
N ARG A 253 -0.69 -4.54 -10.38
CA ARG A 253 -0.10 -4.88 -11.68
C ARG A 253 -0.40 -3.78 -12.69
N MET A 254 0.63 -3.17 -13.24
CA MET A 254 0.54 -2.17 -14.29
C MET A 254 0.44 -2.83 -15.68
N PRO A 255 -0.37 -2.32 -16.62
CA PRO A 255 -0.37 -2.78 -18.01
C PRO A 255 1.04 -2.72 -18.60
N LYS A 256 1.46 -3.79 -19.30
CA LYS A 256 2.84 -3.91 -19.79
C LYS A 256 3.24 -2.75 -20.71
N GLU A 257 2.36 -2.33 -21.62
CA GLU A 257 2.62 -1.21 -22.54
C GLU A 257 2.85 0.10 -21.80
N LEU A 258 2.02 0.39 -20.78
CA LEU A 258 2.17 1.60 -19.99
C LEU A 258 3.43 1.56 -19.13
N ASN A 259 3.76 0.39 -18.54
CA ASN A 259 4.99 0.19 -17.78
C ASN A 259 6.22 0.43 -18.66
N LEU A 260 6.27 -0.18 -19.85
CA LEU A 260 7.35 0.01 -20.81
C LEU A 260 7.50 1.49 -21.20
N LYS A 261 6.39 2.16 -21.47
CA LYS A 261 6.38 3.58 -21.85
C LYS A 261 7.02 4.49 -20.78
N PHE A 262 6.73 4.25 -19.49
CA PHE A 262 7.37 4.98 -18.40
C PHE A 262 8.84 4.60 -18.22
N ALA A 263 9.17 3.32 -18.37
CA ALA A 263 10.55 2.85 -18.29
C ALA A 263 11.43 3.46 -19.39
N GLU A 264 10.95 3.47 -20.64
CA GLU A 264 11.65 4.10 -21.77
C GLU A 264 11.80 5.61 -21.57
N TYR A 265 10.71 6.29 -21.18
CA TYR A 265 10.79 7.73 -20.89
C TYR A 265 11.85 8.04 -19.80
N CYS A 266 11.87 7.26 -18.72
CA CYS A 266 12.84 7.49 -17.66
C CYS A 266 14.28 7.24 -18.16
N ARG A 267 14.54 6.15 -18.86
CA ARG A 267 15.84 5.86 -19.47
C ARG A 267 16.31 6.99 -20.39
N ASP A 268 15.45 7.43 -21.30
CA ASP A 268 15.78 8.42 -22.33
C ASP A 268 15.97 9.84 -21.77
N ASN A 269 15.46 10.10 -20.56
CA ASN A 269 15.59 11.40 -19.86
C ASN A 269 16.52 11.35 -18.63
N GLY A 270 17.33 10.30 -18.46
CA GLY A 270 18.26 10.18 -17.34
C GLY A 270 17.58 10.08 -15.98
N LYS A 271 16.36 9.54 -15.93
CA LYS A 271 15.56 9.31 -14.72
C LYS A 271 15.51 7.81 -14.41
N GLN A 272 15.11 7.47 -13.20
CA GLN A 272 14.94 6.09 -12.77
C GLN A 272 13.46 5.68 -12.80
N TRP A 273 13.19 4.47 -13.29
CA TRP A 273 11.91 3.79 -13.18
C TRP A 273 12.08 2.52 -12.37
N ILE A 274 11.35 2.41 -11.25
CA ILE A 274 11.45 1.27 -10.36
C ILE A 274 10.05 0.70 -10.09
N ALA A 275 9.81 -0.52 -10.58
CA ALA A 275 8.64 -1.29 -10.18
C ALA A 275 8.92 -1.99 -8.85
N THR A 276 7.96 -1.96 -7.93
CA THR A 276 8.07 -2.62 -6.62
C THR A 276 6.87 -3.52 -6.36
N TYR A 277 7.09 -4.57 -5.56
CA TYR A 277 6.07 -5.46 -5.06
C TYR A 277 6.11 -5.52 -3.53
N GLY A 278 4.93 -5.63 -2.91
CA GLY A 278 4.84 -5.81 -1.47
C GLY A 278 3.41 -5.98 -0.98
N GLN A 279 3.31 -6.27 0.31
CA GLN A 279 2.07 -6.48 1.04
C GLN A 279 2.11 -5.72 2.37
N SER A 280 0.96 -5.38 2.94
CA SER A 280 0.86 -4.78 4.27
C SER A 280 1.50 -5.66 5.33
N GLU A 281 1.40 -6.96 5.16
CA GLU A 281 1.97 -8.00 6.00
C GLU A 281 3.51 -8.01 6.06
N CYS A 282 4.16 -7.22 5.18
CA CYS A 282 5.62 -7.10 5.11
C CYS A 282 6.09 -5.64 5.13
N THR A 283 5.34 -4.77 5.77
CA THR A 283 5.66 -3.34 5.94
C THR A 283 6.09 -2.71 4.61
N ALA A 284 5.24 -2.86 3.60
CA ALA A 284 5.24 -2.36 2.25
C ALA A 284 6.02 -3.19 1.23
N ARG A 285 7.34 -3.03 1.11
CA ARG A 285 8.10 -3.53 -0.04
C ARG A 285 8.86 -4.81 0.27
N MET A 286 8.76 -5.78 -0.65
CA MET A 286 9.39 -7.09 -0.57
C MET A 286 10.32 -7.35 -1.75
N ALA A 287 9.99 -6.76 -2.91
CA ALA A 287 10.79 -6.86 -4.13
C ALA A 287 10.83 -5.55 -4.90
N TRP A 288 11.86 -5.39 -5.72
CA TRP A 288 12.05 -4.24 -6.59
C TRP A 288 12.75 -4.65 -7.88
N LEU A 289 12.38 -4.03 -8.99
CA LEU A 289 13.04 -4.24 -10.28
C LEU A 289 14.13 -3.17 -10.45
N PRO A 290 15.41 -3.56 -10.46
CA PRO A 290 16.50 -2.63 -10.71
C PRO A 290 16.32 -1.85 -12.02
N PRO A 291 16.61 -0.53 -12.07
CA PRO A 291 16.41 0.31 -13.25
C PRO A 291 17.03 -0.22 -14.54
N LYS A 292 18.17 -0.90 -14.44
CA LYS A 292 18.87 -1.52 -15.59
C LYS A 292 18.01 -2.54 -16.34
N TRP A 293 17.04 -3.16 -15.68
CA TRP A 293 16.14 -4.16 -16.27
C TRP A 293 14.74 -3.63 -16.57
N ALA A 294 14.48 -2.36 -16.29
CA ALA A 294 13.14 -1.79 -16.36
C ALA A 294 12.49 -1.92 -17.76
N THR A 295 13.28 -1.80 -18.83
CA THR A 295 12.79 -1.94 -20.23
C THR A 295 12.83 -3.38 -20.75
N GLU A 296 13.71 -4.23 -20.20
CA GLU A 296 13.90 -5.60 -20.68
C GLU A 296 12.96 -6.58 -19.98
N LYS A 297 12.75 -6.40 -18.67
CA LYS A 297 11.97 -7.30 -17.81
C LYS A 297 10.62 -6.72 -17.41
N VAL A 298 9.92 -6.14 -18.38
CA VAL A 298 8.61 -5.49 -18.16
C VAL A 298 7.59 -6.46 -17.56
N GLY A 299 7.03 -6.08 -16.41
CA GLY A 299 6.06 -6.89 -15.66
C GLY A 299 6.67 -7.81 -14.62
N SER A 300 8.01 -7.86 -14.52
CA SER A 300 8.70 -8.44 -13.38
C SER A 300 8.52 -7.57 -12.13
N ILE A 301 8.47 -8.22 -10.97
CA ILE A 301 8.62 -7.56 -9.66
C ILE A 301 10.08 -7.45 -9.23
N GLY A 302 11.00 -8.00 -10.03
CA GLY A 302 12.44 -7.98 -9.82
C GLY A 302 12.94 -8.98 -8.79
N ILE A 303 13.83 -8.52 -7.92
CA ILE A 303 14.54 -9.31 -6.92
C ILE A 303 14.11 -8.88 -5.51
N ALA A 304 14.46 -9.67 -4.50
CA ALA A 304 14.22 -9.30 -3.09
C ALA A 304 14.84 -7.94 -2.74
N VAL A 305 14.20 -7.20 -1.85
CA VAL A 305 14.80 -5.99 -1.26
C VAL A 305 16.05 -6.37 -0.45
N PRO A 306 16.98 -5.43 -0.20
CA PRO A 306 18.14 -5.71 0.64
C PRO A 306 17.78 -6.35 1.98
N ASN A 307 18.65 -7.20 2.51
CA ASN A 307 18.47 -7.92 3.79
C ASN A 307 17.22 -8.82 3.86
N ALA A 308 16.70 -9.27 2.72
CA ALA A 308 15.55 -10.14 2.61
C ALA A 308 15.73 -11.19 1.52
N GLU A 309 14.85 -12.19 1.52
CA GLU A 309 14.89 -13.33 0.61
C GLU A 309 13.50 -13.63 0.05
N LEU A 310 13.46 -13.90 -1.27
CA LEU A 310 12.32 -14.49 -1.95
C LEU A 310 12.62 -15.96 -2.27
N SER A 311 11.63 -16.81 -2.13
CA SER A 311 11.70 -18.22 -2.51
C SER A 311 10.36 -18.70 -3.04
N LEU A 312 10.37 -19.85 -3.73
CA LEU A 312 9.15 -20.51 -4.19
C LEU A 312 9.04 -21.89 -3.57
N ILE A 313 7.81 -22.30 -3.29
CA ILE A 313 7.48 -23.67 -2.86
C ILE A 313 6.40 -24.25 -3.75
N ASP A 314 6.43 -25.56 -3.94
CA ASP A 314 5.40 -26.30 -4.63
C ASP A 314 4.18 -26.59 -3.74
N MET A 315 3.22 -27.38 -4.25
CA MET A 315 2.00 -27.75 -3.53
C MET A 315 2.26 -28.61 -2.27
N ASP A 316 3.39 -29.33 -2.26
CA ASP A 316 3.82 -30.17 -1.15
C ASP A 316 4.73 -29.42 -0.17
N GLY A 317 4.98 -28.13 -0.43
CA GLY A 317 5.83 -27.25 0.38
C GLY A 317 7.32 -27.43 0.13
N GLN A 318 7.72 -28.14 -0.94
CA GLN A 318 9.12 -28.32 -1.28
C GLN A 318 9.67 -27.10 -2.04
N PRO A 319 10.93 -26.71 -1.81
CA PRO A 319 11.54 -25.58 -2.50
C PRO A 319 11.63 -25.81 -4.03
N ILE A 320 11.25 -24.80 -4.80
CA ILE A 320 11.44 -24.74 -6.24
C ILE A 320 12.69 -23.94 -6.53
N THR A 321 13.68 -24.57 -7.16
CA THR A 321 14.98 -23.98 -7.53
C THR A 321 15.18 -23.87 -9.04
N THR A 322 14.25 -24.44 -9.84
CA THR A 322 14.31 -24.42 -11.31
C THR A 322 13.65 -23.16 -11.85
N PRO A 323 14.34 -22.34 -12.67
CA PRO A 323 13.74 -21.18 -13.32
C PRO A 323 12.50 -21.54 -14.14
N ASN A 324 11.61 -20.58 -14.33
CA ASN A 324 10.38 -20.69 -15.11
C ASN A 324 9.39 -21.76 -14.59
N THR A 325 9.54 -22.15 -13.33
CA THR A 325 8.63 -23.08 -12.65
C THR A 325 7.75 -22.30 -11.66
N GLU A 326 6.45 -22.47 -11.79
CA GLU A 326 5.48 -21.77 -10.93
C GLU A 326 5.37 -22.43 -9.56
N GLY A 327 5.29 -21.59 -8.52
CA GLY A 327 5.04 -22.00 -7.14
C GLY A 327 4.48 -20.87 -6.29
N GLU A 328 4.12 -21.20 -5.04
CA GLU A 328 3.75 -20.18 -4.08
C GLU A 328 4.97 -19.38 -3.65
N MET A 329 4.89 -18.07 -3.76
CA MET A 329 5.97 -17.19 -3.33
C MET A 329 6.00 -17.04 -1.82
N CYS A 330 7.18 -17.25 -1.26
CA CYS A 330 7.51 -17.04 0.13
C CYS A 330 8.46 -15.86 0.28
N TYR A 331 8.41 -15.20 1.41
CA TYR A 331 9.28 -14.10 1.74
C TYR A 331 9.82 -14.22 3.16
N ARG A 332 11.10 -13.91 3.33
CA ARG A 332 11.78 -13.82 4.63
C ARG A 332 12.47 -12.48 4.75
N GLY A 333 12.23 -11.76 5.86
CA GLY A 333 12.86 -10.48 6.15
C GLY A 333 12.39 -9.90 7.49
N LYS A 334 13.19 -9.01 8.08
CA LYS A 334 12.85 -8.34 9.35
C LYS A 334 11.64 -7.39 9.24
N ASN A 335 11.25 -7.03 8.04
CA ASN A 335 10.06 -6.21 7.76
C ASN A 335 8.76 -7.01 7.71
N VAL A 336 8.79 -8.35 7.90
CA VAL A 336 7.60 -9.18 8.05
C VAL A 336 6.95 -8.90 9.40
N THR A 337 5.66 -8.61 9.40
CA THR A 337 4.89 -8.19 10.57
C THR A 337 4.54 -9.34 11.49
N MET A 338 4.10 -9.03 12.72
CA MET A 338 3.84 -10.02 13.78
C MET A 338 2.69 -10.98 13.46
N GLY A 339 1.76 -10.61 12.60
CA GLY A 339 0.53 -11.37 12.34
C GLY A 339 -0.68 -10.43 12.23
N TYR A 340 -1.86 -10.97 12.49
CA TYR A 340 -3.09 -10.22 12.49
C TYR A 340 -3.67 -10.05 13.90
N ALA A 341 -4.44 -8.98 14.10
CA ALA A 341 -5.41 -8.87 15.18
C ALA A 341 -6.82 -8.96 14.58
N ARG A 342 -7.67 -9.79 15.15
CA ARG A 342 -9.09 -9.94 14.83
C ARG A 342 -9.98 -9.52 15.97
N SER A 343 -9.37 -9.31 17.15
CA SER A 343 -10.01 -8.84 18.36
C SER A 343 -9.01 -8.00 19.17
N ARG A 344 -9.49 -7.36 20.20
CA ARG A 344 -8.70 -6.59 21.15
C ARG A 344 -7.67 -7.44 21.89
N GLU A 345 -8.02 -8.69 22.22
CA GLU A 345 -7.17 -9.65 22.92
C GLU A 345 -5.95 -10.05 22.08
N ASP A 346 -6.10 -10.06 20.76
CA ASP A 346 -5.01 -10.40 19.83
C ASP A 346 -3.85 -9.37 19.85
N LEU A 347 -4.05 -8.20 20.45
CA LEU A 347 -2.99 -7.20 20.63
C LEU A 347 -1.88 -7.65 21.59
N LEU A 348 -2.17 -8.66 22.44
CA LEU A 348 -1.18 -9.28 23.33
C LEU A 348 -0.31 -10.33 22.63
N LEU A 349 -0.74 -10.88 21.51
CA LEU A 349 -0.04 -11.95 20.83
C LEU A 349 1.37 -11.50 20.39
N GLY A 350 2.36 -12.37 20.58
CA GLY A 350 3.73 -12.18 20.09
C GLY A 350 3.84 -12.24 18.57
N ASP A 351 5.07 -12.30 18.08
CA ASP A 351 5.36 -12.47 16.66
C ASP A 351 5.09 -13.91 16.22
N GLU A 352 3.96 -14.11 15.52
CA GLU A 352 3.53 -15.43 15.01
C GLU A 352 4.26 -15.82 13.71
N ARG A 353 4.86 -14.84 13.01
CA ARG A 353 5.49 -15.04 11.70
C ARG A 353 7.00 -15.25 11.76
N ASN A 354 7.64 -14.75 12.79
CA ASN A 354 9.09 -14.88 12.98
C ASN A 354 9.91 -14.52 11.73
N GLY A 355 9.53 -13.41 11.09
CA GLY A 355 10.20 -12.90 9.89
C GLY A 355 9.95 -13.70 8.61
N PHE A 356 8.98 -14.62 8.59
CA PHE A 356 8.64 -15.43 7.41
C PHE A 356 7.16 -15.37 7.07
N ILE A 357 6.83 -15.35 5.77
CA ILE A 357 5.45 -15.41 5.29
C ILE A 357 5.33 -16.16 3.97
N ARG A 358 4.30 -16.98 3.85
CA ARG A 358 3.75 -17.44 2.58
C ARG A 358 2.82 -16.35 2.08
N THR A 359 3.11 -15.81 0.89
CA THR A 359 2.41 -14.60 0.40
C THR A 359 1.01 -14.88 -0.09
N GLY A 360 0.72 -16.12 -0.44
CA GLY A 360 -0.50 -16.52 -1.15
C GLY A 360 -0.51 -16.08 -2.61
N ASP A 361 0.60 -15.55 -3.13
CA ASP A 361 0.75 -15.23 -4.55
C ASP A 361 1.52 -16.34 -5.26
N LEU A 362 1.07 -16.72 -6.47
CA LEU A 362 1.78 -17.60 -7.38
C LEU A 362 2.78 -16.79 -8.18
N ALA A 363 4.00 -17.29 -8.29
CA ALA A 363 5.08 -16.64 -9.02
C ALA A 363 6.01 -17.67 -9.66
N TYR A 364 6.84 -17.21 -10.59
CA TYR A 364 8.04 -17.90 -11.06
C TYR A 364 9.20 -16.90 -11.07
N PHE A 365 10.43 -17.37 -11.19
CA PHE A 365 11.60 -16.55 -11.47
C PHE A 365 12.26 -16.98 -12.78
N ASP A 366 12.90 -16.03 -13.46
CA ASP A 366 13.66 -16.30 -14.69
C ASP A 366 15.12 -16.68 -14.38
N GLU A 367 15.92 -16.91 -15.43
CA GLU A 367 17.33 -17.32 -15.32
C GLU A 367 18.23 -16.26 -14.68
N ASP A 368 17.81 -14.99 -14.66
CA ASP A 368 18.49 -13.91 -13.96
C ASP A 368 18.00 -13.73 -12.50
N GLY A 369 17.10 -14.61 -12.03
CA GLY A 369 16.53 -14.57 -10.67
C GLY A 369 15.49 -13.46 -10.45
N CYS A 370 14.93 -12.89 -11.53
CA CYS A 370 13.84 -11.93 -11.44
C CYS A 370 12.49 -12.62 -11.34
N TYR A 371 11.68 -12.24 -10.35
CA TYR A 371 10.38 -12.83 -10.06
C TYR A 371 9.25 -12.18 -10.85
N TYR A 372 8.24 -12.99 -11.20
CA TYR A 372 7.03 -12.58 -11.91
C TYR A 372 5.81 -13.14 -11.20
N ILE A 373 4.85 -12.28 -10.83
CA ILE A 373 3.58 -12.71 -10.26
C ILE A 373 2.66 -13.23 -11.37
N VAL A 374 2.16 -14.44 -11.21
CA VAL A 374 1.21 -15.11 -12.12
C VAL A 374 -0.23 -14.83 -11.67
N GLY A 375 -0.51 -14.94 -10.37
CA GLY A 375 -1.84 -14.77 -9.80
C GLY A 375 -1.86 -15.01 -8.28
N ARG A 376 -3.05 -15.16 -7.70
CA ARG A 376 -3.23 -15.47 -6.29
C ARG A 376 -3.68 -16.90 -6.07
N MET A 377 -3.16 -17.55 -5.01
CA MET A 377 -3.49 -18.92 -4.62
C MET A 377 -5.00 -19.14 -4.40
N GLY A 378 -5.74 -18.17 -3.91
CA GLY A 378 -7.19 -18.26 -3.69
C GLY A 378 -8.06 -17.81 -4.86
N ARG A 379 -7.46 -17.32 -5.97
CA ARG A 379 -8.20 -16.77 -7.11
C ARG A 379 -8.11 -17.68 -8.34
N PHE A 380 -8.62 -18.91 -8.19
CA PHE A 380 -8.80 -19.84 -9.29
C PHE A 380 -10.09 -20.65 -9.07
N LEU A 381 -10.61 -21.17 -10.17
CA LEU A 381 -11.73 -22.12 -10.19
C LEU A 381 -11.25 -23.44 -10.80
N LYS A 382 -11.89 -24.55 -10.43
CA LYS A 382 -11.66 -25.87 -11.05
C LYS A 382 -12.80 -26.18 -12.04
N LEU A 383 -12.86 -25.44 -13.13
CA LEU A 383 -13.88 -25.62 -14.14
C LEU A 383 -13.63 -26.92 -14.95
N PHE A 384 -14.55 -27.86 -14.87
CA PHE A 384 -14.42 -29.18 -15.54
C PHE A 384 -13.07 -29.90 -15.24
N GLY A 385 -12.57 -29.77 -14.01
CA GLY A 385 -11.31 -30.37 -13.58
C GLY A 385 -10.06 -29.59 -13.98
N MET A 386 -10.18 -28.53 -14.77
CA MET A 386 -9.08 -27.65 -15.14
C MET A 386 -8.99 -26.47 -14.17
N ARG A 387 -7.77 -26.18 -13.70
CA ARG A 387 -7.50 -25.00 -12.88
C ARG A 387 -7.45 -23.76 -13.75
N VAL A 388 -8.35 -22.80 -13.50
CA VAL A 388 -8.49 -21.55 -14.27
C VAL A 388 -8.26 -20.38 -13.34
N GLY A 389 -7.22 -19.61 -13.60
CA GLY A 389 -6.89 -18.41 -12.82
C GLY A 389 -7.82 -17.25 -13.15
N LEU A 390 -8.52 -16.71 -12.16
CA LEU A 390 -9.43 -15.57 -12.34
C LEU A 390 -8.68 -14.31 -12.78
N ASP A 391 -7.50 -14.05 -12.19
CA ASP A 391 -6.64 -12.92 -12.56
C ASP A 391 -6.10 -13.05 -13.99
N GLU A 392 -5.89 -14.28 -14.47
CA GLU A 392 -5.51 -14.54 -15.85
C GLU A 392 -6.67 -14.25 -16.82
N CYS A 393 -7.88 -14.66 -16.46
CA CYS A 393 -9.08 -14.36 -17.26
C CYS A 393 -9.32 -12.85 -17.40
N GLU A 394 -9.20 -12.11 -16.29
CA GLU A 394 -9.27 -10.65 -16.31
C GLU A 394 -8.20 -10.04 -17.22
N ARG A 395 -6.97 -10.57 -17.17
CA ARG A 395 -5.87 -10.12 -18.02
C ARG A 395 -6.14 -10.38 -19.51
N ILE A 396 -6.69 -11.55 -19.85
CA ILE A 396 -7.07 -11.89 -21.22
C ILE A 396 -8.09 -10.88 -21.75
N ILE A 397 -9.15 -10.63 -20.99
CA ILE A 397 -10.23 -9.71 -21.38
C ILE A 397 -9.69 -8.28 -21.50
N LYS A 398 -8.99 -7.77 -20.49
CA LYS A 398 -8.42 -6.42 -20.47
C LYS A 398 -7.43 -6.20 -21.62
N GLY A 399 -6.56 -7.18 -21.87
CA GLY A 399 -5.57 -7.10 -22.95
C GLY A 399 -6.18 -7.08 -24.35
N LYS A 400 -7.28 -7.82 -24.57
CA LYS A 400 -7.94 -7.92 -25.87
C LYS A 400 -8.93 -6.81 -26.15
N LEU A 401 -9.73 -6.45 -25.15
CA LEU A 401 -10.87 -5.54 -25.32
C LEU A 401 -10.62 -4.14 -24.77
N GLN A 402 -9.53 -3.96 -24.01
CA GLN A 402 -9.15 -2.70 -23.35
C GLN A 402 -10.28 -2.11 -22.49
N ILE A 403 -11.00 -2.99 -21.77
CA ILE A 403 -12.09 -2.64 -20.88
C ILE A 403 -11.83 -3.13 -19.45
N GLU A 404 -12.45 -2.47 -18.48
CA GLU A 404 -12.46 -2.94 -17.11
C GLU A 404 -13.34 -4.18 -16.96
N CYS A 405 -12.84 -5.17 -16.24
CA CYS A 405 -13.56 -6.39 -15.92
C CYS A 405 -13.15 -6.94 -14.56
N ALA A 406 -13.99 -7.80 -14.00
CA ALA A 406 -13.69 -8.60 -12.82
C ALA A 406 -14.23 -10.02 -13.00
N CYS A 407 -13.46 -11.02 -12.58
CA CYS A 407 -13.84 -12.42 -12.65
C CYS A 407 -13.96 -13.02 -11.24
N MET A 408 -15.04 -13.79 -11.00
CA MET A 408 -15.25 -14.58 -9.81
C MET A 408 -16.13 -15.78 -10.12
N GLY A 409 -16.56 -16.54 -9.13
CA GLY A 409 -17.47 -17.67 -9.34
C GLY A 409 -17.17 -18.86 -8.45
N THR A 410 -17.67 -20.01 -8.88
CA THR A 410 -17.48 -21.31 -8.21
C THR A 410 -16.84 -22.31 -9.19
N ASP A 411 -16.48 -23.48 -8.71
CA ASP A 411 -15.95 -24.57 -9.56
C ASP A 411 -16.95 -25.08 -10.61
N GLU A 412 -18.20 -24.61 -10.55
CA GLU A 412 -19.22 -24.92 -11.53
C GLU A 412 -19.30 -23.88 -12.67
N LYS A 413 -19.09 -22.61 -12.34
CA LYS A 413 -19.29 -21.51 -13.29
C LYS A 413 -18.49 -20.26 -12.91
N MET A 414 -17.85 -19.66 -13.91
CA MET A 414 -17.21 -18.36 -13.79
C MET A 414 -18.16 -17.24 -14.13
N LEU A 415 -18.23 -16.23 -13.27
CA LEU A 415 -18.94 -14.97 -13.48
C LEU A 415 -17.93 -13.92 -13.96
N VAL A 416 -18.23 -13.29 -15.08
CA VAL A 416 -17.43 -12.24 -15.68
C VAL A 416 -18.22 -10.94 -15.65
N TYR A 417 -17.77 -9.96 -14.86
CA TYR A 417 -18.40 -8.65 -14.75
C TYR A 417 -17.76 -7.66 -15.72
N LEU A 418 -18.57 -7.01 -16.53
CA LEU A 418 -18.17 -5.97 -17.49
C LEU A 418 -19.00 -4.70 -17.25
N THR A 419 -18.50 -3.56 -17.75
CA THR A 419 -19.20 -2.26 -17.66
C THR A 419 -19.89 -1.85 -18.96
N ASP A 420 -19.74 -2.61 -20.06
CA ASP A 420 -20.32 -2.28 -21.37
C ASP A 420 -20.83 -3.56 -22.06
N GLU A 421 -22.13 -3.61 -22.33
CA GLU A 421 -22.83 -4.77 -22.90
C GLU A 421 -22.31 -5.15 -24.31
N LYS A 422 -21.79 -4.19 -25.08
CA LYS A 422 -21.29 -4.45 -26.44
C LYS A 422 -20.14 -5.45 -26.48
N TYR A 423 -19.41 -5.64 -25.37
CA TYR A 423 -18.27 -6.55 -25.26
C TYR A 423 -18.65 -7.93 -24.70
N LYS A 424 -19.92 -8.16 -24.33
CA LYS A 424 -20.37 -9.38 -23.67
C LYS A 424 -20.00 -10.66 -24.40
N GLU A 425 -20.36 -10.75 -25.67
CA GLU A 425 -20.08 -11.94 -26.49
C GLU A 425 -18.57 -12.05 -26.79
N GLN A 426 -17.91 -10.93 -27.08
CA GLN A 426 -16.48 -10.92 -27.39
C GLN A 426 -15.62 -11.38 -26.18
N ALA A 427 -15.96 -10.97 -24.97
CA ALA A 427 -15.26 -11.40 -23.77
C ALA A 427 -15.44 -12.90 -23.51
N LYS A 428 -16.66 -13.41 -23.73
CA LYS A 428 -16.97 -14.82 -23.61
C LYS A 428 -16.23 -15.66 -24.66
N ASP A 429 -16.27 -15.25 -25.91
CA ASP A 429 -15.60 -15.93 -27.02
C ASP A 429 -14.08 -15.97 -26.83
N GLU A 430 -13.46 -14.88 -26.35
CA GLU A 430 -12.04 -14.83 -26.06
C GLU A 430 -11.65 -15.83 -24.96
N LEU A 431 -12.43 -15.91 -23.88
CA LEU A 431 -12.20 -16.88 -22.80
C LEU A 431 -12.38 -18.32 -23.29
N VAL A 432 -13.44 -18.61 -24.05
CA VAL A 432 -13.68 -19.92 -24.65
C VAL A 432 -12.51 -20.34 -25.54
N SER A 433 -12.04 -19.44 -26.41
CA SER A 433 -10.95 -19.69 -27.34
C SER A 433 -9.62 -19.95 -26.62
N ARG A 434 -9.28 -19.12 -25.62
CA ARG A 434 -8.02 -19.19 -24.89
C ARG A 434 -7.93 -20.36 -23.92
N LEU A 435 -9.01 -20.58 -23.20
CA LEU A 435 -9.06 -21.62 -22.15
C LEU A 435 -9.53 -22.97 -22.66
N LYS A 436 -10.04 -23.03 -23.90
CA LYS A 436 -10.59 -24.24 -24.52
C LYS A 436 -11.71 -24.89 -23.67
N LEU A 437 -12.47 -24.07 -22.96
CA LEU A 437 -13.61 -24.47 -22.18
C LEU A 437 -14.91 -24.22 -22.93
N VAL A 438 -15.97 -24.93 -22.56
CA VAL A 438 -17.30 -24.75 -23.16
C VAL A 438 -17.92 -23.40 -22.74
N ALA A 439 -18.67 -22.79 -23.64
CA ALA A 439 -19.29 -21.47 -23.40
C ALA A 439 -20.20 -21.39 -22.18
N SER A 440 -20.78 -22.51 -21.74
CA SER A 440 -21.61 -22.61 -20.53
C SER A 440 -20.81 -22.47 -19.23
N SER A 441 -19.49 -22.57 -19.28
CA SER A 441 -18.59 -22.32 -18.14
C SER A 441 -18.59 -20.86 -17.71
N PHE A 442 -19.01 -19.94 -18.58
CA PHE A 442 -18.90 -18.50 -18.40
C PHE A 442 -20.29 -17.83 -18.42
N GLU A 443 -20.56 -17.02 -17.42
CA GLU A 443 -21.71 -16.13 -17.38
C GLU A 443 -21.21 -14.68 -17.32
N VAL A 444 -21.56 -13.89 -18.32
CA VAL A 444 -21.16 -12.48 -18.37
C VAL A 444 -22.30 -11.61 -17.84
N ARG A 445 -22.00 -10.82 -16.82
CA ARG A 445 -22.91 -9.86 -16.16
C ARG A 445 -22.47 -8.44 -16.46
N ILE A 446 -23.43 -7.59 -16.76
CA ILE A 446 -23.17 -6.17 -16.97
C ILE A 446 -23.53 -5.40 -15.70
N ILE A 447 -22.59 -4.56 -15.26
CA ILE A 447 -22.76 -3.70 -14.09
C ILE A 447 -22.36 -2.26 -14.46
N SER A 448 -22.83 -1.29 -13.71
CA SER A 448 -22.55 0.12 -13.98
C SER A 448 -21.06 0.47 -13.83
N GLU A 449 -20.41 -0.16 -12.86
CA GLU A 449 -18.98 0.05 -12.59
C GLU A 449 -18.38 -1.15 -11.85
N ILE A 450 -17.09 -1.41 -12.06
CA ILE A 450 -16.32 -2.35 -11.26
C ILE A 450 -15.95 -1.66 -9.94
N PRO A 451 -16.45 -2.16 -8.78
CA PRO A 451 -16.16 -1.51 -7.50
C PRO A 451 -14.68 -1.59 -7.16
N LYS A 452 -14.07 -0.45 -6.85
CA LYS A 452 -12.66 -0.33 -6.48
C LYS A 452 -12.52 0.41 -5.16
N ASN A 453 -11.41 0.17 -4.46
CA ASN A 453 -11.00 1.00 -3.34
C ASN A 453 -10.21 2.22 -3.84
N GLU A 454 -9.82 3.12 -2.92
CA GLU A 454 -9.05 4.34 -3.22
C GLU A 454 -7.67 4.04 -3.87
N ALA A 455 -7.11 2.85 -3.65
CA ALA A 455 -5.89 2.39 -4.31
C ALA A 455 -6.15 1.76 -5.70
N GLY A 456 -7.37 1.84 -6.23
CA GLY A 456 -7.76 1.26 -7.51
C GLY A 456 -7.88 -0.26 -7.54
N LYS A 457 -7.83 -0.95 -6.38
CA LYS A 457 -8.01 -2.41 -6.30
C LYS A 457 -9.48 -2.79 -6.33
N THR A 458 -9.83 -3.80 -7.13
CA THR A 458 -11.19 -4.34 -7.23
C THR A 458 -11.67 -4.90 -5.89
N LEU A 459 -12.87 -4.50 -5.49
CA LEU A 459 -13.56 -4.96 -4.27
C LEU A 459 -14.50 -6.12 -4.63
N TYR A 460 -13.94 -7.33 -4.75
CA TYR A 460 -14.70 -8.53 -5.19
C TYR A 460 -15.88 -8.87 -4.29
N ALA A 461 -15.77 -8.68 -2.98
CA ALA A 461 -16.88 -8.90 -2.05
C ALA A 461 -18.12 -8.05 -2.36
N LYS A 462 -17.95 -6.88 -2.99
CA LYS A 462 -19.07 -6.05 -3.44
C LYS A 462 -19.72 -6.54 -4.74
N LEU A 463 -19.11 -7.50 -5.43
CA LEU A 463 -19.65 -8.13 -6.63
C LEU A 463 -20.51 -9.37 -6.31
N GLU A 464 -20.29 -10.03 -5.16
CA GLU A 464 -21.04 -11.22 -4.74
C GLU A 464 -22.55 -10.96 -4.56
N ASN A 465 -22.91 -9.70 -4.31
CA ASN A 465 -24.29 -9.26 -4.08
C ASN A 465 -24.95 -8.57 -5.30
N LYS A 466 -24.37 -8.69 -6.51
CA LYS A 466 -24.89 -8.03 -7.73
C LYS A 466 -25.27 -9.00 -8.83
#